data_3fa3ae9455259c41a5893da4f69e6ba6
#
_entry.id   3fa3ae9455259c41a5893da4f69e6ba6
#
_cell.length_a   1.000
_cell.length_b   1.000
_cell.length_c   1.000
_cell.angle_alpha   90.00
_cell.angle_beta   90.00
_cell.angle_gamma   90.00
#
_symmetry.space_group_name_H-M   'P 1'
#
loop_
_entity.id
_entity.type
_entity.pdbx_description
1 polymer ?
#
loop_
_entity_poly.entity_id
_entity_poly.type
_entity_poly.pdbx_seq_one_letter_code
_entity_poly.pdbx_strand_id
1 'polypeptide(L)'
;DYMGAVYGSMLAASVIVGAGVPGGPYPRVELSVLLLCTGLVFWAAHVYAHLFGISLTNGHLTWREFRTVCKDERPIVEAALPPSAAVALGPLFGLDVRGTVWLALGVALCGQIGWTVAGSVRMGAPPRLVAVSALVSLVLGAVIVAAKAALSH
;
A
#
# COMPACT_ATOMS: atom_id res chain seq x y z
N ASP A 1 3.18 -8.58 9.63
CA ASP A 1 4.13 -7.47 9.71
C ASP A 1 3.44 -6.16 9.30
N TYR A 2 3.35 -5.20 10.23
CA TYR A 2 2.69 -3.90 9.97
C TYR A 2 3.51 -3.00 9.04
N MET A 3 4.83 -3.18 8.98
CA MET A 3 5.70 -2.42 8.09
C MET A 3 5.35 -2.68 6.63
N GLY A 4 5.12 -3.95 6.27
CA GLY A 4 4.68 -4.32 4.94
C GLY A 4 3.34 -3.67 4.54
N ALA A 5 2.38 -3.59 5.47
CA ALA A 5 1.09 -2.96 5.20
C ALA A 5 1.20 -1.43 5.00
N VAL A 6 2.01 -0.74 5.81
CA VAL A 6 2.29 0.70 5.63
C VAL A 6 2.94 0.96 4.28
N TYR A 7 3.97 0.17 3.95
CA TYR A 7 4.67 0.27 2.67
C TYR A 7 3.74 -0.04 1.49
N GLY A 8 2.95 -1.11 1.57
CA GLY A 8 1.97 -1.47 0.54
C GLY A 8 0.92 -0.38 0.30
N SER A 9 0.47 0.30 1.36
CA SER A 9 -0.45 1.44 1.25
C SER A 9 0.20 2.64 0.54
N MET A 10 1.48 2.94 0.82
CA MET A 10 2.23 3.99 0.12
C MET A 10 2.41 3.66 -1.37
N LEU A 11 2.71 2.40 -1.69
CA LEU A 11 2.81 1.95 -3.08
C LEU A 11 1.48 2.10 -3.80
N ALA A 12 0.38 1.65 -3.19
CA ALA A 12 -0.95 1.81 -3.78
C ALA A 12 -1.27 3.30 -4.03
N ALA A 13 -0.99 4.18 -3.07
CA ALA A 13 -1.16 5.62 -3.24
C ALA A 13 -0.32 6.17 -4.40
N SER A 14 0.94 5.74 -4.51
CA SER A 14 1.85 6.16 -5.61
C SER A 14 1.36 5.70 -6.98
N VAL A 15 0.86 4.46 -7.09
CA VAL A 15 0.27 3.95 -8.33
C VAL A 15 -0.98 4.75 -8.72
N ILE A 16 -1.85 5.08 -7.74
CA ILE A 16 -3.04 5.91 -7.98
C ILE A 16 -2.65 7.30 -8.49
N VAL A 17 -1.60 7.88 -7.93
CA VAL A 17 -1.09 9.19 -8.39
C VAL A 17 -0.57 9.09 -9.82
N GLY A 18 0.24 8.10 -10.14
CA GLY A 18 0.89 7.97 -11.44
C GLY A 18 -0.04 7.52 -12.56
N ALA A 19 -0.94 6.56 -12.29
CA ALA A 19 -1.80 5.94 -13.30
C ALA A 19 -3.24 6.47 -13.31
N GLY A 20 -3.71 7.04 -12.19
CA GLY A 20 -5.09 7.52 -12.01
C GLY A 20 -5.32 8.94 -12.52
N VAL A 21 -4.71 9.36 -13.63
CA VAL A 21 -4.91 10.69 -14.21
C VAL A 21 -6.25 10.72 -14.96
N PRO A 22 -7.13 11.74 -14.75
CA PRO A 22 -8.35 11.91 -15.52
C PRO A 22 -8.02 12.03 -17.02
N GLY A 23 -8.66 11.18 -17.86
CA GLY A 23 -8.33 11.10 -19.29
C GLY A 23 -7.06 10.29 -19.60
N GLY A 24 -6.44 9.68 -18.60
CA GLY A 24 -5.30 8.80 -18.77
C GLY A 24 -5.65 7.48 -19.48
N PRO A 25 -4.63 6.69 -19.90
CA PRO A 25 -4.81 5.49 -20.73
C PRO A 25 -5.51 4.34 -20.02
N TYR A 26 -5.69 4.42 -18.69
CA TYR A 26 -6.20 3.31 -17.90
C TYR A 26 -7.69 3.48 -17.52
N PRO A 27 -8.61 2.67 -18.05
CA PRO A 27 -9.96 2.56 -17.51
C PRO A 27 -9.94 2.02 -16.06
N ARG A 28 -11.04 2.24 -15.33
CA ARG A 28 -11.13 1.90 -13.90
C ARG A 28 -10.74 0.46 -13.56
N VAL A 29 -11.16 -0.49 -14.41
CA VAL A 29 -10.84 -1.92 -14.23
C VAL A 29 -9.32 -2.14 -14.32
N GLU A 30 -8.69 -1.53 -15.32
CA GLU A 30 -7.24 -1.64 -15.51
C GLU A 30 -6.48 -1.03 -14.36
N LEU A 31 -6.93 0.10 -13.80
CA LEU A 31 -6.33 0.71 -12.62
C LEU A 31 -6.44 -0.21 -11.38
N SER A 32 -7.61 -0.86 -11.19
CA SER A 32 -7.77 -1.85 -10.11
C SER A 32 -6.83 -3.03 -10.27
N VAL A 33 -6.74 -3.57 -11.49
CA VAL A 33 -5.83 -4.68 -11.83
C VAL A 33 -4.38 -4.25 -11.63
N LEU A 34 -4.01 -3.05 -12.08
CA LEU A 34 -2.67 -2.51 -11.92
C LEU A 34 -2.28 -2.39 -10.45
N LEU A 35 -3.18 -1.91 -9.59
CA LEU A 35 -2.97 -1.84 -8.14
C LEU A 35 -2.70 -3.22 -7.53
N LEU A 36 -3.52 -4.21 -7.87
CA LEU A 36 -3.36 -5.57 -7.38
C LEU A 36 -2.08 -6.24 -7.90
N CYS A 37 -1.79 -6.08 -9.19
CA CYS A 37 -0.57 -6.61 -9.80
C CYS A 37 0.68 -5.97 -9.18
N THR A 38 0.66 -4.65 -8.96
CA THR A 38 1.76 -3.95 -8.30
C THR A 38 1.97 -4.47 -6.89
N GLY A 39 0.90 -4.60 -6.09
CA GLY A 39 0.97 -5.18 -4.75
C GLY A 39 1.55 -6.60 -4.75
N LEU A 40 1.14 -7.44 -5.69
CA LEU A 40 1.64 -8.82 -5.84
C LEU A 40 3.12 -8.87 -6.22
N VAL A 41 3.54 -8.02 -7.17
CA VAL A 41 4.95 -7.94 -7.60
C VAL A 41 5.85 -7.47 -6.45
N PHE A 42 5.43 -6.46 -5.70
CA PHE A 42 6.18 -5.98 -4.56
C PHE A 42 6.23 -7.00 -3.42
N TRP A 43 5.14 -7.70 -3.15
CA TRP A 43 5.15 -8.83 -2.22
C TRP A 43 6.15 -9.90 -2.65
N ALA A 44 6.12 -10.32 -3.91
CA ALA A 44 7.05 -11.33 -4.42
C ALA A 44 8.52 -10.86 -4.33
N ALA A 45 8.79 -9.59 -4.62
CA ALA A 45 10.12 -8.99 -4.48
C ALA A 45 10.60 -8.96 -3.03
N HIS A 46 9.73 -8.63 -2.06
CA HIS A 46 10.05 -8.66 -0.63
C HIS A 46 10.30 -10.07 -0.13
N VAL A 47 9.43 -11.03 -0.49
CA VAL A 47 9.63 -12.45 -0.18
C VAL A 47 10.98 -12.91 -0.73
N TYR A 48 11.29 -12.60 -1.98
CA TYR A 48 12.57 -12.97 -2.59
C TYR A 48 13.75 -12.36 -1.83
N ALA A 49 13.73 -11.05 -1.56
CA ALA A 49 14.81 -10.36 -0.85
C ALA A 49 15.04 -10.93 0.56
N HIS A 50 13.96 -11.24 1.27
CA HIS A 50 14.01 -11.83 2.62
C HIS A 50 14.60 -13.24 2.59
N LEU A 51 14.12 -14.09 1.67
CA LEU A 51 14.65 -15.46 1.47
C LEU A 51 16.11 -15.45 1.02
N PHE A 52 16.49 -14.51 0.18
CA PHE A 52 17.89 -14.34 -0.22
C PHE A 52 18.78 -14.02 0.99
N GLY A 53 18.32 -13.10 1.88
CA GLY A 53 19.03 -12.81 3.13
C GLY A 53 19.19 -14.04 4.03
N ILE A 54 18.14 -14.84 4.21
CA ILE A 54 18.18 -16.10 4.98
C ILE A 54 19.16 -17.09 4.34
N SER A 55 19.12 -17.23 3.01
CA SER A 55 20.01 -18.14 2.29
C SER A 55 21.49 -17.79 2.44
N LEU A 56 21.83 -16.50 2.45
CA LEU A 56 23.20 -16.03 2.69
C LEU A 56 23.69 -16.34 4.10
N THR A 57 22.79 -16.32 5.09
CA THR A 57 23.13 -16.53 6.49
C THR A 57 23.20 -18.01 6.84
N ASN A 58 22.24 -18.81 6.36
CA ASN A 58 22.07 -20.22 6.78
C ASN A 58 22.64 -21.23 5.76
N GLY A 59 22.96 -20.82 4.55
CA GLY A 59 23.47 -21.68 3.47
C GLY A 59 22.44 -22.61 2.83
N HIS A 60 21.23 -22.71 3.38
CA HIS A 60 20.12 -23.52 2.86
C HIS A 60 18.78 -22.85 3.17
N LEU A 61 17.77 -23.21 2.40
CA LEU A 61 16.42 -22.67 2.51
C LEU A 61 15.45 -23.84 2.76
N THR A 62 14.68 -23.74 3.84
CA THR A 62 13.68 -24.76 4.17
C THR A 62 12.29 -24.31 3.69
N TRP A 63 11.43 -25.29 3.36
CA TRP A 63 10.03 -25.01 3.00
C TRP A 63 9.25 -24.29 4.09
N ARG A 64 9.60 -24.53 5.35
CA ARG A 64 9.01 -23.87 6.51
C ARG A 64 9.34 -22.37 6.53
N GLU A 65 10.62 -22.01 6.32
CA GLU A 65 11.07 -20.61 6.23
C GLU A 65 10.38 -19.91 5.07
N PHE A 66 10.32 -20.54 3.89
CA PHE A 66 9.60 -19.98 2.74
C PHE A 66 8.15 -19.63 3.08
N ARG A 67 7.39 -20.58 3.68
CA ARG A 67 5.99 -20.33 4.07
C ARG A 67 5.85 -19.23 5.13
N THR A 68 6.79 -19.13 6.06
CA THR A 68 6.78 -18.10 7.11
C THR A 68 6.98 -16.74 6.48
N VAL A 69 8.00 -16.58 5.66
CA VAL A 69 8.29 -15.30 4.96
C VAL A 69 7.10 -14.88 4.07
N CYS A 70 6.51 -15.81 3.30
CA CYS A 70 5.33 -15.50 2.50
C CYS A 70 4.15 -14.99 3.33
N LYS A 71 3.97 -15.49 4.56
CA LYS A 71 2.92 -15.02 5.47
C LYS A 71 3.25 -13.68 6.08
N ASP A 72 4.50 -13.45 6.44
CA ASP A 72 4.94 -12.23 7.10
C ASP A 72 4.89 -11.03 6.16
N GLU A 73 5.14 -11.25 4.85
CA GLU A 73 5.07 -10.21 3.83
C GLU A 73 3.66 -10.02 3.22
N ARG A 74 2.70 -10.87 3.56
CA ARG A 74 1.33 -10.82 3.05
C ARG A 74 0.62 -9.46 3.22
N PRO A 75 0.84 -8.70 4.29
CA PRO A 75 0.24 -7.38 4.47
C PRO A 75 0.52 -6.38 3.34
N ILE A 76 1.59 -6.57 2.56
CA ILE A 76 1.88 -5.75 1.37
C ILE A 76 0.75 -5.87 0.34
N VAL A 77 0.31 -7.08 0.04
CA VAL A 77 -0.80 -7.32 -0.89
C VAL A 77 -2.14 -6.90 -0.28
N GLU A 78 -2.35 -7.21 0.99
CA GLU A 78 -3.59 -6.87 1.69
C GLU A 78 -3.84 -5.35 1.72
N ALA A 79 -2.78 -4.55 1.81
CA ALA A 79 -2.88 -3.09 1.78
C ALA A 79 -3.34 -2.52 0.42
N ALA A 80 -3.16 -3.27 -0.68
CA ALA A 80 -3.63 -2.87 -1.99
C ALA A 80 -5.12 -3.18 -2.22
N LEU A 81 -5.72 -4.08 -1.44
CA LEU A 81 -7.12 -4.51 -1.62
C LEU A 81 -8.14 -3.37 -1.39
N PRO A 82 -8.08 -2.59 -0.29
CA PRO A 82 -9.06 -1.52 -0.05
C PRO A 82 -9.09 -0.44 -1.15
N PRO A 83 -7.94 0.12 -1.59
CA PRO A 83 -7.96 1.09 -2.67
C PRO A 83 -8.38 0.49 -4.02
N SER A 84 -8.03 -0.76 -4.32
CA SER A 84 -8.50 -1.45 -5.53
C SER A 84 -10.02 -1.63 -5.50
N ALA A 85 -10.57 -2.02 -4.36
CA ALA A 85 -12.02 -2.10 -4.17
C ALA A 85 -12.69 -0.72 -4.32
N ALA A 86 -12.09 0.33 -3.78
CA ALA A 86 -12.60 1.70 -3.92
C ALA A 86 -12.66 2.13 -5.40
N VAL A 87 -11.65 1.78 -6.20
CA VAL A 87 -11.67 2.04 -7.65
C VAL A 87 -12.78 1.25 -8.34
N ALA A 88 -12.92 -0.04 -8.03
CA ALA A 88 -13.91 -0.91 -8.65
C ALA A 88 -15.36 -0.51 -8.29
N LEU A 89 -15.58 -0.09 -7.05
CA LEU A 89 -16.91 0.24 -6.52
C LEU A 89 -17.30 1.72 -6.72
N GLY A 90 -16.37 2.59 -7.08
CA GLY A 90 -16.61 4.02 -7.32
C GLY A 90 -17.85 4.31 -8.18
N PRO A 91 -18.08 3.59 -9.29
CA PRO A 91 -19.28 3.77 -10.11
C PRO A 91 -20.60 3.54 -9.39
N LEU A 92 -20.64 2.62 -8.43
CA LEU A 92 -21.85 2.33 -7.64
C LEU A 92 -22.25 3.52 -6.73
N PHE A 93 -21.30 4.38 -6.39
CA PHE A 93 -21.52 5.61 -5.64
C PHE A 93 -21.78 6.83 -6.53
N GLY A 94 -21.95 6.62 -7.85
CA GLY A 94 -22.17 7.70 -8.81
C GLY A 94 -20.96 8.62 -9.03
N LEU A 95 -19.75 8.19 -8.60
CA LEU A 95 -18.53 8.96 -8.78
C LEU A 95 -18.05 8.89 -10.22
N ASP A 96 -17.61 10.03 -10.75
CA ASP A 96 -16.85 10.10 -11.97
C ASP A 96 -15.45 9.49 -11.81
N VAL A 97 -14.65 9.46 -12.86
CA VAL A 97 -13.28 8.91 -12.81
C VAL A 97 -12.43 9.68 -11.80
N ARG A 98 -12.56 11.00 -11.80
CA ARG A 98 -11.78 11.86 -10.89
C ARG A 98 -12.15 11.62 -9.43
N GLY A 99 -13.45 11.56 -9.11
CA GLY A 99 -13.94 11.27 -7.77
C GLY A 99 -13.52 9.89 -7.28
N THR A 100 -13.56 8.88 -8.16
CA THR A 100 -13.11 7.51 -7.87
C THR A 100 -11.62 7.47 -7.52
N VAL A 101 -10.77 8.18 -8.26
CA VAL A 101 -9.33 8.25 -7.99
C VAL A 101 -9.03 8.95 -6.66
N TRP A 102 -9.73 10.04 -6.34
CA TRP A 102 -9.59 10.72 -5.04
C TRP A 102 -10.08 9.84 -3.88
N LEU A 103 -11.18 9.11 -4.07
CA LEU A 103 -11.66 8.15 -3.07
C LEU A 103 -10.60 7.06 -2.81
N ALA A 104 -10.07 6.45 -3.85
CA ALA A 104 -9.06 5.40 -3.72
C ALA A 104 -7.77 5.90 -3.04
N LEU A 105 -7.34 7.12 -3.38
CA LEU A 105 -6.21 7.76 -2.72
C LEU A 105 -6.48 8.00 -1.24
N GLY A 106 -7.66 8.52 -0.90
CA GLY A 106 -8.08 8.69 0.49
C GLY A 106 -8.09 7.38 1.27
N VAL A 107 -8.61 6.29 0.68
CA VAL A 107 -8.62 4.96 1.29
C VAL A 107 -7.19 4.43 1.51
N ALA A 108 -6.28 4.61 0.54
CA ALA A 108 -4.89 4.19 0.68
C ALA A 108 -4.18 4.95 1.81
N LEU A 109 -4.38 6.27 1.92
CA LEU A 109 -3.79 7.10 2.97
C LEU A 109 -4.36 6.79 4.36
N CYS A 110 -5.67 6.59 4.46
CA CYS A 110 -6.30 6.13 5.71
C CYS A 110 -5.76 4.75 6.13
N GLY A 111 -5.57 3.85 5.18
CA GLY A 111 -4.94 2.55 5.41
C GLY A 111 -3.52 2.71 5.94
N GLN A 112 -2.69 3.55 5.32
CA GLN A 112 -1.33 3.83 5.76
C GLN A 112 -1.25 4.30 7.22
N ILE A 113 -2.08 5.29 7.57
CA ILE A 113 -2.12 5.81 8.95
C ILE A 113 -2.68 4.74 9.90
N GLY A 114 -3.74 4.06 9.50
CA GLY A 114 -4.39 2.99 10.28
C GLY A 114 -3.42 1.86 10.62
N TRP A 115 -2.67 1.36 9.64
CA TRP A 115 -1.66 0.32 9.86
C TRP A 115 -0.51 0.79 10.74
N THR A 116 -0.05 2.05 10.57
CA THR A 116 0.99 2.65 11.40
C THR A 116 0.55 2.72 12.87
N VAL A 117 -0.64 3.22 13.13
CA VAL A 117 -1.20 3.33 14.49
C VAL A 117 -1.45 1.94 15.08
N ALA A 118 -2.12 1.05 14.35
CA ALA A 118 -2.43 -0.29 14.82
C ALA A 118 -1.15 -1.08 15.15
N GLY A 119 -0.12 -0.99 14.30
CA GLY A 119 1.17 -1.62 14.55
C GLY A 119 1.86 -1.08 15.79
N SER A 120 1.93 0.24 15.93
CA SER A 120 2.56 0.89 17.07
C SER A 120 1.86 0.54 18.39
N VAL A 121 0.53 0.56 18.42
CA VAL A 121 -0.26 0.23 19.61
C VAL A 121 -0.10 -1.25 20.00
N ARG A 122 -0.16 -2.16 19.02
CA ARG A 122 0.01 -3.61 19.29
C ARG A 122 1.41 -3.98 19.76
N MET A 123 2.42 -3.21 19.38
CA MET A 123 3.79 -3.38 19.87
C MET A 123 4.02 -2.73 21.24
N GLY A 124 3.00 -2.16 21.86
CA GLY A 124 3.09 -1.52 23.17
C GLY A 124 3.89 -0.21 23.15
N ALA A 125 3.96 0.46 22.00
CA ALA A 125 4.68 1.71 21.87
C ALA A 125 4.07 2.81 22.76
N PRO A 126 4.89 3.67 23.39
CA PRO A 126 4.39 4.77 24.19
C PRO A 126 3.58 5.74 23.32
N PRO A 127 2.57 6.43 23.90
CA PRO A 127 1.67 7.31 23.12
C PRO A 127 2.39 8.37 22.29
N ARG A 128 3.52 8.86 22.77
CA ARG A 128 4.35 9.82 22.03
C ARG A 128 4.90 9.22 20.74
N LEU A 129 5.35 7.98 20.77
CA LEU A 129 5.86 7.29 19.58
C LEU A 129 4.75 6.99 18.58
N VAL A 130 3.57 6.60 19.07
CA VAL A 130 2.38 6.42 18.22
C VAL A 130 2.02 7.72 17.51
N ALA A 131 2.00 8.85 18.23
CA ALA A 131 1.70 10.16 17.66
C ALA A 131 2.75 10.60 16.64
N VAL A 132 4.04 10.42 16.91
CA VAL A 132 5.12 10.73 15.97
C VAL A 132 5.01 9.87 14.71
N SER A 133 4.78 8.57 14.84
CA SER A 133 4.63 7.66 13.69
C SER A 133 3.41 8.02 12.84
N ALA A 134 2.29 8.37 13.46
CA ALA A 134 1.10 8.85 12.76
C ALA A 134 1.34 10.17 12.03
N LEU A 135 2.06 11.11 12.66
CA LEU A 135 2.44 12.38 12.04
C LEU A 135 3.36 12.19 10.83
N VAL A 136 4.37 11.33 10.96
CA VAL A 136 5.27 11.01 9.82
C VAL A 136 4.47 10.39 8.68
N SER A 137 3.57 9.44 8.96
CA SER A 137 2.69 8.85 7.94
C SER A 137 1.79 9.91 7.28
N LEU A 138 1.25 10.85 8.06
CA LEU A 138 0.44 11.94 7.55
C LEU A 138 1.25 12.86 6.62
N VAL A 139 2.48 13.23 7.01
CA VAL A 139 3.37 14.07 6.20
C VAL A 139 3.72 13.37 4.88
N LEU A 140 4.08 12.08 4.92
CA LEU A 140 4.35 11.30 3.72
C LEU A 140 3.12 11.21 2.81
N GLY A 141 1.95 10.98 3.39
CA GLY A 141 0.68 11.00 2.66
C GLY A 141 0.40 12.38 2.03
N ALA A 142 0.64 13.46 2.76
CA ALA A 142 0.48 14.82 2.24
C ALA A 142 1.41 15.11 1.05
N VAL A 143 2.64 14.62 1.08
CA VAL A 143 3.58 14.71 -0.06
C VAL A 143 3.02 14.00 -1.29
N ILE A 144 2.45 12.80 -1.12
CA ILE A 144 1.82 12.05 -2.23
C ILE A 144 0.62 12.83 -2.80
N VAL A 145 -0.22 13.41 -1.94
CA VAL A 145 -1.36 14.24 -2.38
C VAL A 145 -0.89 15.50 -3.11
N ALA A 146 0.14 16.18 -2.59
CA ALA A 146 0.72 17.34 -3.23
C ALA A 146 1.31 17.01 -4.61
N ALA A 147 2.01 15.88 -4.73
CA ALA A 147 2.49 15.37 -6.02
C ALA A 147 1.33 15.15 -7.00
N LYS A 148 0.23 14.53 -6.54
CA LYS A 148 -0.99 14.35 -7.34
C LYS A 148 -1.55 15.69 -7.82
N ALA A 149 -1.69 16.66 -6.91
CA ALA A 149 -2.22 17.96 -7.24
C ALA A 149 -1.35 18.70 -8.26
N ALA A 150 -0.02 18.60 -8.13
CA ALA A 150 0.93 19.20 -9.08
C ALA A 150 0.88 18.56 -10.48
N LEU A 151 0.65 17.24 -10.56
CA LEU A 151 0.55 16.50 -11.83
C LEU A 151 -0.82 16.65 -12.51
N SER A 152 -1.85 17.13 -11.78
CA SER A 152 -3.21 17.30 -12.31
C SER A 152 -3.45 18.68 -12.94
N HIS A 153 -2.45 19.54 -12.93
CA HIS A 153 -2.41 20.82 -13.64
C HIS A 153 -1.64 20.69 -14.94
#